data_a4d9b30a624e725a570675f00f04085e
#
_entry.id   a4d9b30a624e725a570675f00f04085e
#
_cell.length_a   1.000
_cell.length_b   1.000
_cell.length_c   1.000
_cell.angle_alpha   90.00
_cell.angle_beta   90.00
_cell.angle_gamma   90.00
#
_symmetry.space_group_name_H-M   'P 1'
#
loop_
_entity.id
_entity.type
_entity.pdbx_description
1 polymer ?
#
loop_
_entity_poly.entity_id
_entity_poly.type
_entity_poly.pdbx_seq_one_letter_code
_entity_poly.pdbx_strand_id
1 'polypeptide(L)'
;LAGASSAVAQASDAERFWGQWRGPDATGVARFGNPPTEWSETRNIRWKVEIPGRGSASPIVWGDKLFLLTAVPVGEPQPVATADAGQQAPAGRGRGGRRGRRAIPMHRFIVMAIDRETGEIAWERVAREEVPHEGHQQPNGTYASGSAVTDGDHLFAFFGPWGLYAYDMEAMGQ
;
A
#
# COMPACT_ATOMS: atom_id res chain seq x y z
N LEU A 1 46.32 31.53 9.23
CA LEU A 1 44.85 31.45 9.36
C LEU A 1 44.38 30.24 8.59
N ALA A 2 44.15 29.12 9.32
CA ALA A 2 43.56 27.91 8.75
C ALA A 2 42.04 28.10 8.70
N GLY A 3 41.49 28.17 7.49
CA GLY A 3 40.04 28.19 7.28
C GLY A 3 39.45 26.86 7.63
N ALA A 4 38.62 26.79 8.69
CA ALA A 4 37.80 25.65 8.96
C ALA A 4 36.71 25.54 7.89
N SER A 5 36.85 24.61 6.97
CA SER A 5 35.79 24.24 6.03
C SER A 5 34.73 23.49 6.83
N SER A 6 33.61 24.13 7.08
CA SER A 6 32.44 23.46 7.68
C SER A 6 31.88 22.47 6.65
N ALA A 7 32.18 21.21 6.80
CA ALA A 7 31.47 20.14 6.06
C ALA A 7 30.01 20.17 6.51
N VAL A 8 29.12 20.62 5.64
CA VAL A 8 27.69 20.47 5.83
C VAL A 8 27.43 18.97 5.71
N ALA A 9 27.03 18.33 6.83
CA ALA A 9 26.65 16.94 6.81
C ALA A 9 25.50 16.76 5.79
N GLN A 10 25.67 15.86 4.82
CA GLN A 10 24.56 15.49 3.92
C GLN A 10 23.52 14.73 4.73
N ALA A 11 22.26 15.07 4.50
CA ALA A 11 21.15 14.34 5.10
C ALA A 11 21.23 12.85 4.68
N SER A 12 20.99 11.97 5.64
CA SER A 12 20.92 10.53 5.38
C SER A 12 19.74 10.20 4.45
N ASP A 13 19.78 9.05 3.79
CA ASP A 13 18.68 8.60 2.93
C ASP A 13 17.37 8.50 3.71
N ALA A 14 17.42 8.05 4.96
CA ALA A 14 16.26 7.99 5.85
C ALA A 14 15.62 9.37 6.10
N GLU A 15 16.39 10.46 6.07
CA GLU A 15 15.88 11.83 6.20
C GLU A 15 15.39 12.42 4.87
N ARG A 16 15.92 11.95 3.76
CA ARG A 16 15.65 12.48 2.42
C ARG A 16 14.47 11.83 1.74
N PHE A 17 14.29 10.52 1.93
CA PHE A 17 13.23 9.75 1.29
C PHE A 17 11.98 9.63 2.15
N TRP A 18 10.87 9.33 1.50
CA TRP A 18 9.56 9.17 2.12
C TRP A 18 9.29 7.70 2.42
N GLY A 19 10.12 7.08 3.29
CA GLY A 19 10.17 5.65 3.56
C GLY A 19 9.00 5.09 4.38
N GLN A 20 8.09 5.94 4.83
CA GLN A 20 6.92 5.55 5.62
C GLN A 20 5.75 6.53 5.44
N TRP A 21 4.57 6.16 5.93
CA TRP A 21 3.41 7.05 5.99
C TRP A 21 3.74 8.33 6.74
N ARG A 22 3.41 9.48 6.15
CA ARG A 22 3.71 10.82 6.64
C ARG A 22 5.20 11.19 6.67
N GLY A 23 6.04 10.42 5.97
CA GLY A 23 7.45 10.74 5.75
C GLY A 23 8.37 10.45 6.93
N PRO A 24 9.64 10.84 6.83
CA PRO A 24 10.69 10.45 7.77
C PRO A 24 10.39 10.85 9.22
N ASP A 25 9.76 12.00 9.41
CA ASP A 25 9.42 12.52 10.74
C ASP A 25 7.98 12.19 11.17
N ALA A 26 7.23 11.41 10.39
CA ALA A 26 5.81 11.13 10.59
C ALA A 26 4.90 12.38 10.74
N THR A 27 5.38 13.54 10.27
CA THR A 27 4.67 14.84 10.37
C THR A 27 3.86 15.19 9.13
N GLY A 28 4.14 14.55 7.97
CA GLY A 28 3.59 14.91 6.67
C GLY A 28 4.31 16.07 6.00
N VAL A 29 5.45 16.51 6.54
CA VAL A 29 6.25 17.61 6.00
C VAL A 29 7.51 17.07 5.34
N ALA A 30 7.71 17.41 4.07
CA ALA A 30 8.94 17.10 3.33
C ALA A 30 9.95 18.20 3.53
N ARG A 31 10.97 18.00 4.36
CA ARG A 31 11.99 19.00 4.67
C ARG A 31 12.79 19.46 3.45
N PHE A 32 13.02 18.54 2.50
CA PHE A 32 13.80 18.78 1.28
C PHE A 32 12.92 18.82 0.02
N GLY A 33 11.60 18.80 0.20
CA GLY A 33 10.66 18.85 -0.91
C GLY A 33 10.49 20.25 -1.45
N ASN A 34 10.47 20.37 -2.77
CA ASN A 34 10.10 21.59 -3.48
C ASN A 34 9.03 21.24 -4.54
N PRO A 35 7.82 20.84 -4.12
CA PRO A 35 6.78 20.48 -5.05
C PRO A 35 6.27 21.71 -5.80
N PRO A 36 5.76 21.53 -7.03
CA PRO A 36 5.07 22.60 -7.72
C PRO A 36 3.84 23.03 -6.92
N THR A 37 3.59 24.35 -6.86
CA THR A 37 2.41 24.91 -6.18
C THR A 37 1.16 24.92 -7.06
N GLU A 38 1.35 24.71 -8.36
CA GLU A 38 0.28 24.63 -9.34
C GLU A 38 0.44 23.36 -10.16
N TRP A 39 -0.63 22.57 -10.31
CA TRP A 39 -0.69 21.42 -11.21
C TRP A 39 -2.08 21.24 -11.80
N SER A 40 -2.13 20.61 -12.95
CA SER A 40 -3.36 20.19 -13.63
C SER A 40 -3.07 18.92 -14.42
N GLU A 41 -4.05 18.35 -15.09
CA GLU A 41 -3.85 17.16 -15.92
C GLU A 41 -2.77 17.32 -17.01
N THR A 42 -2.46 18.56 -17.40
CA THR A 42 -1.50 18.88 -18.46
C THR A 42 -0.30 19.71 -17.98
N ARG A 43 -0.25 20.05 -16.68
CA ARG A 43 0.82 20.92 -16.14
C ARG A 43 1.41 20.30 -14.87
N ASN A 44 2.73 20.22 -14.85
CA ASN A 44 3.51 19.69 -13.73
C ASN A 44 3.15 18.25 -13.35
N ILE A 45 2.64 17.46 -14.31
CA ILE A 45 2.49 16.00 -14.23
C ILE A 45 3.60 15.39 -15.08
N ARG A 46 4.45 14.58 -14.45
CA ARG A 46 5.53 13.88 -15.14
C ARG A 46 5.00 12.65 -15.88
N TRP A 47 4.23 11.85 -15.19
CA TRP A 47 3.61 10.64 -15.72
C TRP A 47 2.31 10.31 -14.96
N LYS A 48 1.55 9.41 -15.51
CA LYS A 48 0.32 8.85 -14.92
C LYS A 48 0.28 7.37 -15.27
N VAL A 49 0.11 6.53 -14.27
CA VAL A 49 0.04 5.07 -14.43
C VAL A 49 -1.23 4.54 -13.77
N GLU A 50 -1.86 3.58 -14.43
CA GLU A 50 -3.01 2.87 -13.87
C GLU A 50 -2.52 1.75 -12.95
N ILE A 51 -3.06 1.70 -11.73
CA ILE A 51 -2.75 0.67 -10.75
C ILE A 51 -3.90 -0.35 -10.71
N PRO A 52 -3.63 -1.63 -10.96
CA PRO A 52 -4.66 -2.66 -10.92
C PRO A 52 -5.22 -2.85 -9.51
N GLY A 53 -6.51 -3.17 -9.42
CA GLY A 53 -7.16 -3.46 -8.15
C GLY A 53 -7.53 -2.22 -7.35
N ARG A 54 -7.52 -2.34 -6.03
CA ARG A 54 -7.90 -1.28 -5.09
C ARG A 54 -6.97 -1.26 -3.89
N GLY A 55 -6.48 -0.07 -3.55
CA GLY A 55 -5.69 0.20 -2.36
C GLY A 55 -5.98 1.61 -1.85
N SER A 56 -5.99 1.78 -0.53
CA SER A 56 -6.04 3.10 0.14
C SER A 56 -4.70 3.43 0.80
N ALA A 57 -3.69 2.60 0.55
CA ALA A 57 -2.33 2.81 1.03
C ALA A 57 -1.74 4.09 0.44
N SER A 58 -1.06 4.88 1.27
CA SER A 58 -0.22 5.96 0.77
C SER A 58 1.05 5.36 0.17
N PRO A 59 1.44 5.76 -1.04
CA PRO A 59 2.73 5.37 -1.59
C PRO A 59 3.88 5.86 -0.70
N ILE A 60 4.96 5.08 -0.64
CA ILE A 60 6.22 5.50 -0.05
C ILE A 60 7.29 5.59 -1.14
N VAL A 61 8.35 6.33 -0.88
CA VAL A 61 9.43 6.59 -1.83
C VAL A 61 10.77 6.28 -1.19
N TRP A 62 11.58 5.47 -1.88
CA TRP A 62 12.97 5.23 -1.49
C TRP A 62 13.84 5.10 -2.74
N GLY A 63 14.91 5.90 -2.79
CA GLY A 63 15.76 5.96 -3.97
C GLY A 63 15.00 6.39 -5.22
N ASP A 64 15.11 5.59 -6.24
CA ASP A 64 14.46 5.75 -7.54
C ASP A 64 13.10 5.01 -7.66
N LYS A 65 12.63 4.41 -6.58
CA LYS A 65 11.40 3.62 -6.55
C LYS A 65 10.31 4.25 -5.69
N LEU A 66 9.09 4.01 -6.12
CA LEU A 66 7.87 4.28 -5.40
C LEU A 66 7.19 2.94 -5.11
N PHE A 67 6.86 2.67 -3.85
CA PHE A 67 6.22 1.42 -3.44
C PHE A 67 4.79 1.65 -3.01
N LEU A 68 3.92 0.73 -3.40
CA LEU A 68 2.52 0.75 -2.99
C LEU A 68 1.95 -0.66 -2.85
N LEU A 69 0.83 -0.76 -2.15
CA LEU A 69 0.09 -1.99 -1.93
C LEU A 69 -1.26 -1.92 -2.65
N THR A 70 -1.66 -3.02 -3.27
CA THR A 70 -2.96 -3.15 -3.91
C THR A 70 -3.55 -4.55 -3.70
N ALA A 71 -4.87 -4.65 -3.80
CA ALA A 71 -5.59 -5.92 -3.76
C ALA A 71 -6.45 -6.05 -5.02
N VAL A 72 -6.14 -7.04 -5.85
CA VAL A 72 -6.76 -7.28 -7.14
C VAL A 72 -7.74 -8.44 -7.02
N PRO A 73 -9.04 -8.23 -7.28
CA PRO A 73 -9.99 -9.33 -7.32
C PRO A 73 -9.72 -10.23 -8.53
N VAL A 74 -9.76 -11.55 -8.33
CA VAL A 74 -9.57 -12.55 -9.38
C VAL A 74 -10.65 -13.63 -9.29
N GLY A 75 -11.12 -14.08 -10.45
CA GLY A 75 -12.17 -15.10 -10.54
C GLY A 75 -13.56 -14.63 -10.12
N GLU A 76 -14.48 -15.58 -10.06
CA GLU A 76 -15.86 -15.33 -9.65
C GLU A 76 -16.00 -15.21 -8.13
N PRO A 77 -16.94 -14.37 -7.65
CA PRO A 77 -17.20 -14.24 -6.23
C PRO A 77 -17.60 -15.57 -5.57
N GLN A 78 -16.96 -15.91 -4.46
CA GLN A 78 -17.23 -17.13 -3.71
C GLN A 78 -17.94 -16.83 -2.39
N PRO A 79 -18.82 -17.74 -1.90
CA PRO A 79 -19.44 -17.60 -0.59
C PRO A 79 -18.36 -17.61 0.51
N VAL A 80 -18.34 -16.59 1.35
CA VAL A 80 -17.40 -16.54 2.48
C VAL A 80 -17.85 -17.53 3.54
N ALA A 81 -16.99 -18.47 3.92
CA ALA A 81 -17.23 -19.35 5.07
C ALA A 81 -17.08 -18.52 6.36
N THR A 82 -18.18 -18.28 7.06
CA THR A 82 -18.10 -17.68 8.40
C THR A 82 -17.75 -18.78 9.40
N ALA A 83 -16.82 -18.52 10.31
CA ALA A 83 -16.42 -19.44 11.38
C ALA A 83 -17.57 -19.80 12.37
N ASP A 84 -18.72 -19.12 12.28
CA ASP A 84 -19.87 -19.26 13.16
C ASP A 84 -21.01 -20.14 12.59
N ALA A 85 -20.70 -21.13 11.78
CA ALA A 85 -21.73 -22.05 11.30
C ALA A 85 -22.24 -23.06 12.38
N GLY A 86 -21.82 -22.90 13.63
CA GLY A 86 -22.11 -23.86 14.73
C GLY A 86 -23.19 -23.46 15.75
N GLN A 87 -23.69 -22.22 15.75
CA GLN A 87 -24.77 -21.84 16.68
C GLN A 87 -26.05 -21.51 15.91
N GLN A 88 -26.96 -22.47 15.91
CA GLN A 88 -28.35 -22.26 15.52
C GLN A 88 -28.97 -21.24 16.49
N ALA A 89 -29.09 -19.98 16.05
CA ALA A 89 -29.92 -19.02 16.78
C ALA A 89 -31.36 -19.48 16.77
N PRO A 90 -32.11 -19.45 17.95
CA PRO A 90 -33.49 -19.82 18.01
C PRO A 90 -34.33 -18.93 17.09
N ALA A 91 -35.30 -19.53 16.42
CA ALA A 91 -36.19 -18.87 15.47
C ALA A 91 -37.06 -17.80 16.14
N GLY A 92 -36.49 -16.58 16.28
CA GLY A 92 -37.20 -15.38 16.70
C GLY A 92 -37.81 -14.70 15.47
N ARG A 93 -39.12 -14.48 15.49
CA ARG A 93 -39.86 -13.72 14.47
C ARG A 93 -39.43 -12.27 14.46
N GLY A 94 -38.39 -11.92 13.67
CA GLY A 94 -38.01 -10.57 13.40
C GLY A 94 -37.91 -10.34 11.87
N ARG A 95 -38.74 -9.47 11.33
CA ARG A 95 -38.64 -8.93 9.96
C ARG A 95 -37.35 -8.12 9.81
N GLY A 96 -36.21 -8.75 9.87
CA GLY A 96 -34.90 -8.22 9.55
C GLY A 96 -34.39 -8.95 8.32
N GLY A 97 -34.26 -8.23 7.19
CA GLY A 97 -33.85 -8.84 5.93
C GLY A 97 -32.61 -9.70 6.10
N ARG A 98 -32.65 -10.90 5.55
CA ARG A 98 -31.47 -11.71 5.25
C ARG A 98 -30.52 -10.83 4.45
N ARG A 99 -29.55 -10.19 5.12
CA ARG A 99 -28.35 -9.70 4.44
C ARG A 99 -27.68 -10.94 3.87
N GLY A 100 -27.98 -11.21 2.60
CA GLY A 100 -27.37 -12.31 1.88
C GLY A 100 -25.87 -12.27 2.11
N ARG A 101 -25.27 -13.42 2.41
CA ARG A 101 -23.81 -13.56 2.46
C ARG A 101 -23.25 -12.98 1.17
N ARG A 102 -22.56 -11.85 1.28
CA ARG A 102 -21.96 -11.21 0.12
C ARG A 102 -20.84 -12.13 -0.34
N ALA A 103 -20.96 -12.66 -1.54
CA ALA A 103 -19.88 -13.42 -2.14
C ALA A 103 -18.72 -12.47 -2.40
N ILE A 104 -17.51 -12.89 -2.03
CA ILE A 104 -16.26 -12.11 -2.21
C ILE A 104 -15.36 -12.92 -3.14
N PRO A 105 -14.83 -12.33 -4.21
CA PRO A 105 -13.87 -13.00 -5.07
C PRO A 105 -12.55 -13.24 -4.33
N MET A 106 -11.79 -14.20 -4.80
CA MET A 106 -10.38 -14.33 -4.41
C MET A 106 -9.66 -13.02 -4.74
N HIS A 107 -8.69 -12.64 -3.92
CA HIS A 107 -7.85 -11.46 -4.15
C HIS A 107 -6.38 -11.85 -4.18
N ARG A 108 -5.65 -11.20 -5.09
CA ARG A 108 -4.20 -11.11 -5.05
C ARG A 108 -3.81 -9.89 -4.26
N PHE A 109 -3.06 -10.10 -3.18
CA PHE A 109 -2.46 -9.04 -2.39
C PHE A 109 -1.07 -8.77 -2.97
N ILE A 110 -0.88 -7.58 -3.54
CA ILE A 110 0.29 -7.28 -4.36
C ILE A 110 1.08 -6.14 -3.75
N VAL A 111 2.38 -6.33 -3.66
CA VAL A 111 3.38 -5.29 -3.45
C VAL A 111 3.94 -4.89 -4.80
N MET A 112 3.98 -3.60 -5.08
CA MET A 112 4.38 -3.06 -6.37
C MET A 112 5.44 -1.99 -6.20
N ALA A 113 6.46 -2.03 -7.04
CA ALA A 113 7.42 -0.95 -7.21
C ALA A 113 7.27 -0.30 -8.58
N ILE A 114 7.26 1.01 -8.58
CA ILE A 114 7.16 1.85 -9.77
C ILE A 114 8.43 2.68 -9.86
N ASP A 115 9.01 2.75 -11.03
CA ASP A 115 10.11 3.65 -11.31
C ASP A 115 9.64 5.11 -11.18
N ARG A 116 10.31 5.86 -10.32
CA ARG A 116 9.92 7.23 -9.98
C ARG A 116 10.11 8.21 -11.13
N GLU A 117 11.05 7.93 -12.04
CA GLU A 117 11.35 8.80 -13.16
C GLU A 117 10.38 8.58 -14.32
N THR A 118 10.09 7.32 -14.64
CA THR A 118 9.31 6.94 -15.83
C THR A 118 7.84 6.65 -15.53
N GLY A 119 7.50 6.23 -14.31
CA GLY A 119 6.18 5.72 -13.95
C GLY A 119 5.93 4.27 -14.38
N GLU A 120 6.94 3.60 -14.93
CA GLU A 120 6.82 2.19 -15.29
C GLU A 120 6.83 1.28 -14.07
N ILE A 121 6.04 0.22 -14.12
CA ILE A 121 6.05 -0.81 -13.08
C ILE A 121 7.37 -1.56 -13.20
N ALA A 122 8.28 -1.32 -12.26
CA ALA A 122 9.58 -1.99 -12.23
C ALA A 122 9.44 -3.47 -11.85
N TRP A 123 8.59 -3.77 -10.88
CA TRP A 123 8.23 -5.13 -10.49
C TRP A 123 6.94 -5.15 -9.65
N GLU A 124 6.37 -6.34 -9.58
CA GLU A 124 5.27 -6.66 -8.68
C GLU A 124 5.50 -8.03 -8.03
N ARG A 125 5.01 -8.21 -6.81
CA ARG A 125 5.06 -9.49 -6.09
C ARG A 125 3.70 -9.76 -5.46
N VAL A 126 3.16 -10.92 -5.75
CA VAL A 126 1.99 -11.43 -5.07
C VAL A 126 2.42 -11.95 -3.70
N ALA A 127 2.08 -11.21 -2.65
CA ALA A 127 2.35 -11.60 -1.29
C ALA A 127 1.45 -12.76 -0.86
N ARG A 128 0.18 -12.75 -1.30
CA ARG A 128 -0.81 -13.77 -0.99
C ARG A 128 -1.94 -13.80 -2.02
N GLU A 129 -2.51 -14.98 -2.22
CA GLU A 129 -3.83 -15.17 -2.85
C GLU A 129 -4.79 -15.77 -1.84
N GLU A 130 -5.92 -15.11 -1.58
CA GLU A 130 -6.88 -15.54 -0.59
C GLU A 130 -8.28 -15.03 -0.91
N VAL A 131 -9.31 -15.80 -0.53
CA VAL A 131 -10.68 -15.29 -0.45
C VAL A 131 -10.81 -14.57 0.89
N PRO A 132 -11.03 -13.26 0.92
CA PRO A 132 -11.18 -12.54 2.18
C PRO A 132 -12.32 -13.10 3.02
N HIS A 133 -12.03 -13.43 4.29
CA HIS A 133 -13.01 -14.01 5.22
C HIS A 133 -14.06 -13.00 5.68
N GLU A 134 -13.80 -11.71 5.49
CA GLU A 134 -14.72 -10.62 5.79
C GLU A 134 -14.66 -9.53 4.70
N GLY A 135 -15.73 -8.75 4.60
CA GLY A 135 -15.76 -7.57 3.74
C GLY A 135 -15.00 -6.39 4.34
N HIS A 136 -14.47 -5.52 3.49
CA HIS A 136 -13.95 -4.23 3.95
C HIS A 136 -15.07 -3.20 4.13
N GLN A 137 -14.84 -2.19 4.96
CA GLN A 137 -15.79 -1.11 5.22
C GLN A 137 -15.94 -0.22 3.98
N GLN A 138 -17.14 -0.18 3.42
CA GLN A 138 -17.47 0.71 2.30
C GLN A 138 -17.85 2.11 2.82
N PRO A 139 -17.56 3.18 2.06
CA PRO A 139 -16.89 3.20 0.75
C PRO A 139 -15.35 3.29 0.84
N ASN A 140 -14.78 3.52 2.01
CA ASN A 140 -13.40 4.01 2.19
C ASN A 140 -12.37 2.90 2.51
N GLY A 141 -12.82 1.74 2.98
CA GLY A 141 -11.94 0.62 3.28
C GLY A 141 -11.56 -0.16 2.02
N THR A 142 -10.34 -0.71 2.03
CA THR A 142 -9.87 -1.68 1.02
C THR A 142 -9.09 -2.78 1.72
N TYR A 143 -8.83 -3.88 1.00
CA TYR A 143 -7.99 -4.97 1.52
C TYR A 143 -6.49 -4.64 1.53
N ALA A 144 -6.09 -3.49 0.94
CA ALA A 144 -4.74 -2.96 0.92
C ALA A 144 -4.74 -1.50 1.41
N SER A 145 -5.08 -1.30 2.67
CA SER A 145 -5.19 0.03 3.29
C SER A 145 -3.93 0.44 4.06
N GLY A 146 -3.11 -0.52 4.49
CA GLY A 146 -1.84 -0.25 5.14
C GLY A 146 -0.80 0.28 4.16
N SER A 147 -0.07 1.33 4.51
CA SER A 147 1.09 1.79 3.73
C SER A 147 2.28 0.88 4.01
N ALA A 148 3.11 0.65 3.00
CA ALA A 148 4.40 0.01 3.22
C ALA A 148 5.32 0.89 4.06
N VAL A 149 6.39 0.30 4.61
CA VAL A 149 7.46 1.02 5.29
C VAL A 149 8.79 0.38 4.91
N THR A 150 9.84 1.19 4.84
CA THR A 150 11.19 0.70 4.57
C THR A 150 12.22 1.34 5.49
N ASP A 151 13.25 0.57 5.84
CA ASP A 151 14.48 1.03 6.50
C ASP A 151 15.63 1.28 5.49
N GLY A 152 15.37 0.98 4.21
CA GLY A 152 16.34 1.08 3.13
C GLY A 152 16.90 -0.26 2.68
N ASP A 153 17.00 -1.22 3.58
CA ASP A 153 17.45 -2.59 3.28
C ASP A 153 16.25 -3.53 3.04
N HIS A 154 15.16 -3.30 3.77
CA HIS A 154 13.95 -4.11 3.72
C HIS A 154 12.72 -3.28 3.42
N LEU A 155 11.78 -3.87 2.70
CA LEU A 155 10.44 -3.35 2.48
C LEU A 155 9.44 -4.20 3.25
N PHE A 156 8.66 -3.58 4.13
CA PHE A 156 7.64 -4.23 4.94
C PHE A 156 6.25 -3.87 4.42
N ALA A 157 5.45 -4.88 4.12
CA ALA A 157 4.10 -4.75 3.59
C ALA A 157 3.10 -5.45 4.51
N PHE A 158 2.11 -4.71 5.03
CA PHE A 158 1.11 -5.24 5.94
C PHE A 158 -0.28 -5.24 5.29
N PHE A 159 -0.86 -6.41 5.18
CA PHE A 159 -2.19 -6.63 4.62
C PHE A 159 -3.25 -7.02 5.68
N GLY A 160 -3.13 -6.45 6.89
CA GLY A 160 -4.07 -6.75 7.97
C GLY A 160 -4.01 -8.23 8.39
N PRO A 161 -5.17 -8.92 8.47
CA PRO A 161 -5.21 -10.31 8.94
C PRO A 161 -4.53 -11.30 7.99
N TRP A 162 -4.18 -10.88 6.77
CA TRP A 162 -3.51 -11.74 5.78
C TRP A 162 -1.99 -11.73 5.88
N GLY A 163 -1.42 -10.92 6.79
CA GLY A 163 -0.03 -11.03 7.20
C GLY A 163 0.81 -9.79 6.99
N LEU A 164 2.02 -9.86 7.57
CA LEU A 164 3.13 -8.95 7.38
C LEU A 164 4.19 -9.68 6.53
N TYR A 165 4.66 -9.03 5.49
CA TYR A 165 5.66 -9.53 4.56
C TYR A 165 6.87 -8.61 4.56
N ALA A 166 8.06 -9.19 4.60
CA ALA A 166 9.32 -8.47 4.49
C ALA A 166 10.06 -8.92 3.23
N TYR A 167 10.57 -7.95 2.50
CA TYR A 167 11.31 -8.17 1.25
C TYR A 167 12.66 -7.49 1.35
N ASP A 168 13.71 -8.20 0.98
CA ASP A 168 15.04 -7.66 0.79
C ASP A 168 15.05 -6.78 -0.46
N MET A 169 15.38 -5.50 -0.32
CA MET A 169 15.29 -4.53 -1.41
C MET A 169 16.41 -4.70 -2.44
N GLU A 170 17.58 -5.20 -2.04
CA GLU A 170 18.68 -5.50 -2.96
C GLU A 170 18.33 -6.67 -3.87
N ALA A 171 17.78 -7.74 -3.29
CA ALA A 171 17.32 -8.91 -4.04
C ALA A 171 16.14 -8.64 -4.98
N MET A 172 15.37 -7.59 -4.70
CA MET A 172 14.21 -7.19 -5.51
C MET A 172 14.58 -6.29 -6.70
N GLY A 173 15.79 -5.74 -6.72
CA GLY A 173 16.28 -4.85 -7.77
C GLY A 173 16.98 -5.55 -8.93
N GLN A 174 17.10 -6.89 -8.89
CA GLN A 174 17.76 -7.70 -9.92
C GLN A 174 16.81 -8.32 -10.93
#